data_913acb62d3c9e3a5d60f176fc40a4972
#
_entry.id   913acb62d3c9e3a5d60f176fc40a4972
#
_cell.length_a   1.000
_cell.length_b   1.000
_cell.length_c   1.000
_cell.angle_alpha   90.00
_cell.angle_beta   90.00
_cell.angle_gamma   90.00
#
_symmetry.space_group_name_H-M   'P 1'
#
loop_
_entity.id
_entity.type
_entity.pdbx_description
1 polymer ?
#
loop_
_entity_poly.entity_id
_entity_poly.type
_entity_poly.pdbx_seq_one_letter_code
_entity_poly.pdbx_strand_id
1 'polypeptide(L)'
;MSRCEWVEKGADDDPLLLFQRACELYPRLFISLVYTPKSGLWLTATPEILLEGEGQQWHTIALAGTMKLEGDQLAGEGERMCWSAKNIEEQRYVATYIHDCLKSFSDDIREEGPRTVRAANLVHLRSDFTFTLLNNTRVGQLLQALHPTPAVCGLPKEEAFRFILEHEHSPRLYYSGFMGPLGLLGQTHLYVSLRCMQIDDQYYRLYAGGGLLRESTESQEWQETEAKLETMKRCIATKKTSIS
;
A
#
# COMPACT_ATOMS: atom_id res chain seq x y z
N MET A 1 8.85 4.00 8.76
CA MET A 1 9.81 2.88 9.00
C MET A 1 9.21 1.57 8.52
N SER A 2 10.05 0.65 8.05
CA SER A 2 9.60 -0.69 7.60
C SER A 2 10.40 -1.80 8.26
N ARG A 3 9.85 -3.01 8.19
CA ARG A 3 10.52 -4.25 8.59
C ARG A 3 10.24 -5.38 7.59
N CYS A 4 11.09 -6.38 7.63
CA CYS A 4 10.97 -7.60 6.86
C CYS A 4 10.87 -8.80 7.81
N GLU A 5 9.95 -9.71 7.56
CA GLU A 5 9.81 -10.98 8.26
C GLU A 5 10.07 -12.14 7.31
N TRP A 6 10.81 -13.13 7.77
CA TRP A 6 11.15 -14.32 7.01
C TRP A 6 10.30 -15.49 7.48
N VAL A 7 9.64 -16.15 6.54
CA VAL A 7 8.82 -17.33 6.79
C VAL A 7 9.36 -18.46 5.91
N GLU A 8 9.60 -19.63 6.49
CA GLU A 8 10.04 -20.80 5.73
C GLU A 8 8.99 -21.21 4.69
N LYS A 9 9.45 -21.49 3.49
CA LYS A 9 8.62 -21.96 2.40
C LYS A 9 8.45 -23.48 2.47
N GLY A 10 7.20 -23.94 2.36
CA GLY A 10 6.92 -25.36 2.23
C GLY A 10 7.45 -25.91 0.90
N ALA A 11 7.88 -27.18 0.90
CA ALA A 11 8.45 -27.82 -0.30
C ALA A 11 7.47 -27.87 -1.49
N ASP A 12 6.17 -27.95 -1.21
CA ASP A 12 5.09 -28.07 -2.20
C ASP A 12 4.36 -26.74 -2.47
N ASP A 13 4.89 -25.61 -1.96
CA ASP A 13 4.25 -24.32 -2.15
C ASP A 13 4.42 -23.83 -3.60
N ASP A 14 3.30 -23.74 -4.32
CA ASP A 14 3.23 -23.22 -5.68
C ASP A 14 2.87 -21.71 -5.68
N PRO A 15 3.72 -20.85 -6.22
CA PRO A 15 3.44 -19.40 -6.31
C PRO A 15 2.15 -19.04 -7.07
N LEU A 16 1.75 -19.84 -8.05
CA LEU A 16 0.49 -19.63 -8.76
C LEU A 16 -0.72 -19.89 -7.87
N LEU A 17 -0.66 -20.91 -7.03
CA LEU A 17 -1.71 -21.18 -6.05
C LEU A 17 -1.77 -20.08 -4.98
N LEU A 18 -0.63 -19.50 -4.57
CA LEU A 18 -0.60 -18.36 -3.66
C LEU A 18 -1.26 -17.14 -4.31
N PHE A 19 -0.98 -16.87 -5.58
CA PHE A 19 -1.61 -15.79 -6.34
C PHE A 19 -3.13 -15.99 -6.46
N GLN A 20 -3.59 -17.18 -6.84
CA GLN A 20 -5.02 -17.49 -6.92
C GLN A 20 -5.71 -17.30 -5.57
N ARG A 21 -5.10 -17.77 -4.48
CA ARG A 21 -5.60 -17.59 -3.13
C ARG A 21 -5.66 -16.11 -2.73
N ALA A 22 -4.66 -15.32 -3.09
CA ALA A 22 -4.69 -13.88 -2.86
C ALA A 22 -5.85 -13.20 -3.58
N CYS A 23 -6.14 -13.58 -4.83
CA CYS A 23 -7.28 -13.09 -5.60
C CYS A 23 -8.62 -13.45 -4.93
N GLU A 24 -8.76 -14.68 -4.41
CA GLU A 24 -9.95 -15.13 -3.70
C GLU A 24 -10.13 -14.42 -2.36
N LEU A 25 -9.07 -14.26 -1.59
CA LEU A 25 -9.10 -13.63 -0.27
C LEU A 25 -9.34 -12.11 -0.35
N TYR A 26 -8.85 -11.46 -1.40
CA TYR A 26 -8.77 -10.00 -1.49
C TYR A 26 -9.34 -9.45 -2.80
N PRO A 27 -10.61 -9.67 -3.12
CA PRO A 27 -11.20 -9.26 -4.41
C PRO A 27 -11.27 -7.74 -4.64
N ARG A 28 -11.00 -6.94 -3.58
CA ARG A 28 -10.99 -5.46 -3.64
C ARG A 28 -9.58 -4.87 -3.70
N LEU A 29 -8.55 -5.71 -3.76
CA LEU A 29 -7.16 -5.25 -3.83
C LEU A 29 -6.60 -5.49 -5.24
N PHE A 30 -5.60 -4.72 -5.61
CA PHE A 30 -4.79 -5.03 -6.78
C PHE A 30 -3.82 -6.16 -6.43
N ILE A 31 -3.95 -7.29 -7.11
CA ILE A 31 -3.11 -8.47 -6.91
C ILE A 31 -2.20 -8.63 -8.12
N SER A 32 -0.93 -8.84 -7.85
CA SER A 32 0.05 -9.10 -8.91
C SER A 32 1.07 -10.16 -8.49
N LEU A 33 1.44 -11.03 -9.41
CA LEU A 33 2.56 -11.95 -9.31
C LEU A 33 3.55 -11.62 -10.43
N VAL A 34 4.73 -11.16 -10.06
CA VAL A 34 5.73 -10.63 -11.01
C VAL A 34 7.07 -11.28 -10.77
N TYR A 35 7.68 -11.78 -11.84
CA TYR A 35 9.05 -12.28 -11.83
C TYR A 35 9.97 -11.33 -12.59
N THR A 36 11.13 -11.04 -12.00
CA THR A 36 12.22 -10.37 -12.70
C THR A 36 13.54 -11.10 -12.47
N PRO A 37 14.41 -11.22 -13.48
CA PRO A 37 15.70 -11.90 -13.32
C PRO A 37 16.59 -11.29 -12.23
N LYS A 38 16.38 -10.00 -11.93
CA LYS A 38 17.22 -9.23 -10.98
C LYS A 38 16.74 -9.37 -9.52
N SER A 39 15.45 -9.50 -9.28
CA SER A 39 14.89 -9.48 -7.91
C SER A 39 14.01 -10.69 -7.57
N GLY A 40 13.92 -11.67 -8.48
CA GLY A 40 13.13 -12.87 -8.25
C GLY A 40 11.62 -12.65 -8.37
N LEU A 41 10.86 -13.47 -7.69
CA LEU A 41 9.40 -13.52 -7.74
C LEU A 41 8.78 -12.71 -6.60
N TRP A 42 7.75 -11.94 -6.94
CA TRP A 42 7.04 -11.07 -6.00
C TRP A 42 5.54 -11.26 -6.10
N LEU A 43 4.88 -11.41 -4.95
CA LEU A 43 3.43 -11.37 -4.81
C LEU A 43 3.05 -10.10 -4.05
N THR A 44 2.10 -9.34 -4.60
CA THR A 44 1.60 -8.08 -4.03
C THR A 44 0.09 -8.12 -3.93
N ALA A 45 -0.48 -7.57 -2.85
CA ALA A 45 -1.91 -7.40 -2.64
C ALA A 45 -2.19 -6.02 -2.02
N THR A 46 -2.22 -4.98 -2.85
CA THR A 46 -2.23 -3.58 -2.39
C THR A 46 -3.58 -2.89 -2.59
N PRO A 47 -4.04 -2.08 -1.60
CA PRO A 47 -5.20 -1.22 -1.74
C PRO A 47 -4.87 0.17 -2.28
N GLU A 48 -3.60 0.55 -2.38
CA GLU A 48 -3.17 1.93 -2.57
C GLU A 48 -2.92 2.27 -4.03
N ILE A 49 -3.82 3.07 -4.61
CA ILE A 49 -3.67 3.64 -5.94
C ILE A 49 -2.66 4.79 -5.85
N LEU A 50 -1.57 4.72 -6.62
CA LEU A 50 -0.65 5.84 -6.77
C LEU A 50 -1.16 6.85 -7.80
N LEU A 51 -1.58 6.34 -8.95
CA LEU A 51 -2.07 7.17 -10.05
C LEU A 51 -2.88 6.32 -11.01
N GLU A 52 -4.08 6.75 -11.35
CA GLU A 52 -4.86 6.16 -12.42
C GLU A 52 -5.48 7.24 -13.30
N GLY A 53 -5.74 6.92 -14.56
CA GLY A 53 -6.37 7.86 -15.46
C GLY A 53 -6.35 7.43 -16.91
N GLU A 54 -7.08 8.21 -17.71
CA GLU A 54 -7.19 8.06 -19.16
C GLU A 54 -7.43 9.44 -19.79
N GLY A 55 -6.76 9.71 -20.91
CA GLY A 55 -6.87 11.01 -21.57
C GLY A 55 -6.43 12.14 -20.63
N GLN A 56 -7.33 13.08 -20.36
CA GLN A 56 -7.07 14.21 -19.49
C GLN A 56 -7.55 13.99 -18.04
N GLN A 57 -8.32 12.95 -17.77
CA GLN A 57 -8.90 12.70 -16.45
C GLN A 57 -8.00 11.80 -15.62
N TRP A 58 -7.60 12.29 -14.47
CA TRP A 58 -6.65 11.60 -13.59
C TRP A 58 -7.15 11.56 -12.16
N HIS A 59 -6.71 10.54 -11.45
CA HIS A 59 -7.10 10.26 -10.07
C HIS A 59 -5.92 9.72 -9.28
N THR A 60 -5.81 10.14 -8.03
CA THR A 60 -4.91 9.57 -7.01
C THR A 60 -5.60 9.55 -5.66
N ILE A 61 -5.04 8.84 -4.69
CA ILE A 61 -5.61 8.77 -3.35
C ILE A 61 -4.58 9.09 -2.27
N ALA A 62 -5.07 9.67 -1.17
CA ALA A 62 -4.38 9.64 0.12
C ALA A 62 -4.97 8.51 0.95
N LEU A 63 -4.16 7.54 1.33
CA LEU A 63 -4.55 6.40 2.15
C LEU A 63 -3.62 6.28 3.35
N ALA A 64 -4.10 6.71 4.52
CA ALA A 64 -3.33 6.68 5.77
C ALA A 64 -4.26 6.52 6.98
N GLY A 65 -3.67 6.36 8.17
CA GLY A 65 -4.40 5.91 9.34
C GLY A 65 -4.84 4.45 9.19
N THR A 66 -4.58 3.64 10.20
CA THR A 66 -4.86 2.20 10.16
C THR A 66 -5.55 1.77 11.43
N MET A 67 -6.61 0.96 11.31
CA MET A 67 -7.20 0.23 12.43
C MET A 67 -7.50 -1.20 12.02
N LYS A 68 -7.33 -2.13 12.96
CA LYS A 68 -7.67 -3.53 12.79
C LYS A 68 -9.16 -3.73 13.05
N LEU A 69 -9.81 -4.52 12.19
CA LEU A 69 -11.18 -4.97 12.44
C LEU A 69 -11.16 -6.20 13.34
N GLU A 70 -11.97 -6.19 14.42
CA GLU A 70 -12.08 -7.28 15.38
C GLU A 70 -13.53 -7.69 15.59
N GLY A 71 -13.76 -8.99 15.86
CA GLY A 71 -15.09 -9.51 16.19
C GLY A 71 -16.16 -9.23 15.15
N ASP A 72 -17.32 -8.74 15.59
CA ASP A 72 -18.48 -8.45 14.73
C ASP A 72 -18.24 -7.35 13.69
N GLN A 73 -17.23 -6.52 13.87
CA GLN A 73 -16.82 -5.49 12.90
C GLN A 73 -16.32 -6.10 11.57
N LEU A 74 -15.90 -7.38 11.58
CA LEU A 74 -15.50 -8.10 10.37
C LEU A 74 -16.70 -8.40 9.45
N ALA A 75 -17.90 -8.46 9.99
CA ALA A 75 -19.13 -8.77 9.25
C ALA A 75 -19.87 -7.51 8.77
N GLY A 76 -19.60 -6.33 9.35
CA GLY A 76 -20.25 -5.06 9.03
C GLY A 76 -19.57 -4.25 7.94
N GLU A 77 -20.32 -3.48 7.18
CA GLU A 77 -19.79 -2.43 6.32
C GLU A 77 -19.50 -1.20 7.18
N GLY A 78 -18.33 -1.13 7.79
CA GLY A 78 -17.58 0.01 8.32
C GLY A 78 -18.31 1.25 8.86
N GLU A 79 -19.56 1.12 9.35
CA GLU A 79 -20.33 2.25 9.84
C GLU A 79 -19.85 2.70 11.22
N ARG A 80 -19.43 3.97 11.32
CA ARG A 80 -19.08 4.73 12.54
C ARG A 80 -17.93 4.16 13.36
N MET A 81 -16.78 4.05 12.72
CA MET A 81 -15.54 3.84 13.49
C MET A 81 -15.05 5.16 14.10
N CYS A 82 -14.73 5.14 15.40
CA CYS A 82 -14.09 6.28 16.06
C CYS A 82 -12.60 6.27 15.76
N TRP A 83 -12.15 7.16 14.88
CA TRP A 83 -10.75 7.33 14.55
C TRP A 83 -10.01 8.11 15.64
N SER A 84 -8.81 7.69 15.99
CA SER A 84 -7.96 8.44 16.91
C SER A 84 -7.50 9.77 16.27
N ALA A 85 -7.19 10.77 17.10
CA ALA A 85 -6.61 12.03 16.62
C ALA A 85 -5.34 11.78 15.80
N LYS A 86 -4.49 10.83 16.22
CA LYS A 86 -3.29 10.40 15.50
C LYS A 86 -3.60 9.97 14.06
N ASN A 87 -4.57 9.07 13.87
CA ASN A 87 -4.92 8.56 12.55
C ASN A 87 -5.49 9.65 11.63
N ILE A 88 -6.29 10.56 12.20
CA ILE A 88 -6.83 11.70 11.47
C ILE A 88 -5.69 12.65 11.03
N GLU A 89 -4.73 12.90 11.92
CA GLU A 89 -3.58 13.77 11.64
C GLU A 89 -2.67 13.16 10.58
N GLU A 90 -2.36 11.86 10.67
CA GLU A 90 -1.60 11.12 9.67
C GLU A 90 -2.24 11.24 8.28
N GLN A 91 -3.56 11.03 8.19
CA GLN A 91 -4.30 11.18 6.94
C GLN A 91 -4.22 12.61 6.39
N ARG A 92 -4.33 13.63 7.25
CA ARG A 92 -4.23 15.03 6.82
C ARG A 92 -2.85 15.36 6.25
N TYR A 93 -1.77 14.87 6.85
CA TYR A 93 -0.42 15.09 6.30
C TYR A 93 -0.30 14.53 4.88
N VAL A 94 -0.77 13.31 4.66
CA VAL A 94 -0.71 12.68 3.34
C VAL A 94 -1.60 13.41 2.33
N ALA A 95 -2.84 13.75 2.70
CA ALA A 95 -3.77 14.47 1.82
C ALA A 95 -3.25 15.86 1.44
N THR A 96 -2.75 16.63 2.40
CA THR A 96 -2.17 17.97 2.14
C THR A 96 -0.97 17.88 1.20
N TYR A 97 -0.07 16.92 1.42
CA TYR A 97 1.09 16.73 0.55
C TYR A 97 0.67 16.43 -0.90
N ILE A 98 -0.28 15.49 -1.08
CA ILE A 98 -0.77 15.12 -2.41
C ILE A 98 -1.41 16.33 -3.10
N HIS A 99 -2.28 17.05 -2.41
CA HIS A 99 -2.91 18.26 -2.92
C HIS A 99 -1.86 19.29 -3.37
N ASP A 100 -0.84 19.55 -2.55
CA ASP A 100 0.22 20.53 -2.88
C ASP A 100 1.08 20.07 -4.06
N CYS A 101 1.37 18.76 -4.18
CA CYS A 101 2.01 18.21 -5.37
C CYS A 101 1.17 18.45 -6.63
N LEU A 102 -0.15 18.19 -6.56
CA LEU A 102 -1.04 18.31 -7.73
C LEU A 102 -1.19 19.74 -8.22
N LYS A 103 -1.11 20.76 -7.35
CA LYS A 103 -1.15 22.19 -7.73
C LYS A 103 -0.12 22.58 -8.80
N SER A 104 0.99 21.86 -8.88
CA SER A 104 2.03 22.12 -9.91
C SER A 104 1.67 21.56 -11.26
N PHE A 105 0.59 20.76 -11.35
CA PHE A 105 0.18 20.03 -12.56
C PHE A 105 -1.23 20.36 -13.03
N SER A 106 -2.11 20.81 -12.15
CA SER A 106 -3.52 21.09 -12.45
C SER A 106 -4.06 22.23 -11.59
N ASP A 107 -4.95 23.02 -12.18
CA ASP A 107 -5.74 24.05 -11.47
C ASP A 107 -7.15 23.52 -11.11
N ASP A 108 -7.57 22.39 -11.67
CA ASP A 108 -8.87 21.74 -11.43
C ASP A 108 -8.66 20.48 -10.58
N ILE A 109 -8.48 20.67 -9.27
CA ILE A 109 -8.28 19.60 -8.30
C ILE A 109 -9.52 19.51 -7.42
N ARG A 110 -10.11 18.33 -7.31
CA ARG A 110 -11.22 18.04 -6.43
C ARG A 110 -10.80 16.98 -5.43
N GLU A 111 -10.98 17.29 -4.14
CA GLU A 111 -10.77 16.37 -3.04
C GLU A 111 -12.13 15.90 -2.49
N GLU A 112 -12.30 14.60 -2.33
CA GLU A 112 -13.43 13.99 -1.66
C GLU A 112 -12.93 13.10 -0.51
N GLY A 113 -13.53 13.29 0.68
CA GLY A 113 -13.17 12.53 1.89
C GLY A 113 -12.71 13.42 3.03
N PRO A 114 -12.03 12.88 4.06
CA PRO A 114 -11.71 11.45 4.20
C PRO A 114 -12.91 10.58 4.56
N ARG A 115 -12.90 9.32 4.07
CA ARG A 115 -13.86 8.29 4.44
C ARG A 115 -13.16 7.00 4.87
N THR A 116 -13.84 6.19 5.68
CA THR A 116 -13.34 4.87 6.07
C THR A 116 -13.47 3.91 4.89
N VAL A 117 -12.37 3.22 4.55
CA VAL A 117 -12.36 2.17 3.54
C VAL A 117 -11.74 0.90 4.11
N ARG A 118 -12.29 -0.24 3.74
CA ARG A 118 -11.78 -1.55 4.15
C ARG A 118 -10.75 -2.08 3.15
N ALA A 119 -9.63 -2.55 3.68
CA ALA A 119 -8.58 -3.25 2.94
C ALA A 119 -8.19 -4.53 3.70
N ALA A 120 -8.67 -5.68 3.23
CA ALA A 120 -8.51 -6.98 3.88
C ALA A 120 -9.11 -7.00 5.31
N ASN A 121 -8.26 -7.20 6.32
CA ASN A 121 -8.61 -7.21 7.74
C ASN A 121 -8.40 -5.85 8.42
N LEU A 122 -8.09 -4.82 7.65
CA LEU A 122 -7.82 -3.47 8.13
C LEU A 122 -8.80 -2.47 7.51
N VAL A 123 -8.93 -1.34 8.19
CA VAL A 123 -9.58 -0.13 7.65
C VAL A 123 -8.59 1.03 7.64
N HIS A 124 -8.78 1.92 6.68
CA HIS A 124 -7.98 3.11 6.49
C HIS A 124 -8.86 4.33 6.26
N LEU A 125 -8.33 5.52 6.53
CA LEU A 125 -8.89 6.77 6.04
C LEU A 125 -8.41 7.01 4.61
N ARG A 126 -9.34 7.36 3.72
CA ARG A 126 -9.08 7.61 2.31
C ARG A 126 -9.68 8.94 1.88
N SER A 127 -8.87 9.78 1.25
CA SER A 127 -9.31 10.91 0.42
C SER A 127 -9.01 10.60 -1.05
N ASP A 128 -9.93 10.93 -1.92
CA ASP A 128 -9.80 10.80 -3.37
C ASP A 128 -9.53 12.16 -3.99
N PHE A 129 -8.58 12.22 -4.92
CA PHE A 129 -8.24 13.42 -5.67
C PHE A 129 -8.47 13.17 -7.15
N THR A 130 -9.40 13.91 -7.74
CA THR A 130 -9.62 13.93 -9.19
C THR A 130 -9.11 15.25 -9.78
N PHE A 131 -8.45 15.19 -10.92
CA PHE A 131 -7.86 16.36 -11.55
C PHE A 131 -7.69 16.19 -13.06
N THR A 132 -7.51 17.30 -13.75
CA THR A 132 -7.29 17.32 -15.20
C THR A 132 -5.81 17.55 -15.49
N LEU A 133 -5.20 16.66 -16.27
CA LEU A 133 -3.84 16.82 -16.76
C LEU A 133 -3.90 17.14 -18.27
N LEU A 134 -3.64 18.40 -18.61
CA LEU A 134 -3.77 18.89 -20.00
C LEU A 134 -2.74 18.28 -20.95
N ASN A 135 -1.62 17.78 -20.41
CA ASN A 135 -0.54 17.20 -21.20
C ASN A 135 0.01 15.93 -20.56
N ASN A 136 -0.26 14.78 -21.17
CA ASN A 136 0.19 13.47 -20.72
C ASN A 136 1.72 13.30 -20.73
N THR A 137 2.48 14.16 -21.43
CA THR A 137 3.95 14.13 -21.36
C THR A 137 4.49 14.46 -19.96
N ARG A 138 3.66 15.04 -19.09
CA ARG A 138 4.02 15.34 -17.70
C ARG A 138 3.75 14.21 -16.69
N VAL A 139 3.18 13.07 -17.12
CA VAL A 139 2.86 11.93 -16.23
C VAL A 139 4.11 11.44 -15.47
N GLY A 140 5.26 11.37 -16.15
CA GLY A 140 6.53 10.98 -15.49
C GLY A 140 6.96 11.97 -14.40
N GLN A 141 6.80 13.27 -14.63
CA GLN A 141 7.10 14.32 -13.64
C GLN A 141 6.10 14.26 -12.46
N LEU A 142 4.82 14.01 -12.75
CA LEU A 142 3.79 13.83 -11.73
C LEU A 142 4.10 12.61 -10.85
N LEU A 143 4.47 11.48 -11.45
CA LEU A 143 4.88 10.29 -10.70
C LEU A 143 6.09 10.57 -9.81
N GLN A 144 7.10 11.29 -10.31
CA GLN A 144 8.28 11.68 -9.53
C GLN A 144 7.91 12.61 -8.36
N ALA A 145 6.94 13.50 -8.53
CA ALA A 145 6.47 14.37 -7.46
C ALA A 145 5.69 13.57 -6.39
N LEU A 146 4.76 12.72 -6.82
CA LEU A 146 3.92 11.94 -5.91
C LEU A 146 4.70 10.85 -5.19
N HIS A 147 5.57 10.11 -5.87
CA HIS A 147 6.26 8.96 -5.29
C HIS A 147 7.69 9.30 -4.80
N PRO A 148 8.13 8.77 -3.64
CA PRO A 148 7.29 8.08 -2.66
C PRO A 148 6.31 9.03 -1.95
N THR A 149 5.11 8.54 -1.65
CA THR A 149 4.12 9.28 -0.87
C THR A 149 4.57 9.37 0.61
N PRO A 150 4.07 10.34 1.39
CA PRO A 150 4.38 10.40 2.82
C PRO A 150 3.98 9.13 3.59
N ALA A 151 2.95 8.41 3.13
CA ALA A 151 2.51 7.16 3.75
C ALA A 151 3.60 6.06 3.74
N VAL A 152 4.54 6.10 2.78
CA VAL A 152 5.65 5.13 2.67
C VAL A 152 7.04 5.73 2.88
N CYS A 153 7.14 7.05 2.91
CA CYS A 153 8.40 7.76 3.12
C CYS A 153 8.38 8.55 4.43
N GLY A 154 7.56 9.58 4.51
CA GLY A 154 7.48 10.55 5.60
C GLY A 154 7.63 11.99 5.11
N LEU A 155 7.56 12.92 6.05
CA LEU A 155 7.72 14.35 5.82
C LEU A 155 8.68 14.95 6.84
N PRO A 156 9.52 15.95 6.47
CA PRO A 156 9.78 16.40 5.09
C PRO A 156 10.39 15.26 4.24
N LYS A 157 10.04 15.22 2.95
CA LYS A 157 10.31 14.03 2.09
C LYS A 157 11.80 13.67 1.98
N GLU A 158 12.67 14.65 1.75
CA GLU A 158 14.10 14.40 1.54
C GLU A 158 14.79 13.93 2.83
N GLU A 159 14.48 14.54 3.96
CA GLU A 159 15.00 14.16 5.26
C GLU A 159 14.53 12.76 5.67
N ALA A 160 13.22 12.49 5.50
CA ALA A 160 12.64 11.19 5.79
C ALA A 160 13.25 10.10 4.88
N PHE A 161 13.44 10.39 3.60
CA PHE A 161 14.05 9.45 2.65
C PHE A 161 15.51 9.13 3.05
N ARG A 162 16.29 10.15 3.40
CA ARG A 162 17.67 9.98 3.89
C ARG A 162 17.72 9.15 5.17
N PHE A 163 16.84 9.49 6.13
CA PHE A 163 16.71 8.76 7.38
C PHE A 163 16.41 7.26 7.16
N ILE A 164 15.49 6.95 6.23
CA ILE A 164 15.16 5.57 5.87
C ILE A 164 16.41 4.84 5.33
N LEU A 165 17.16 5.45 4.41
CA LEU A 165 18.37 4.85 3.83
C LEU A 165 19.47 4.57 4.87
N GLU A 166 19.57 5.42 5.89
CA GLU A 166 20.60 5.32 6.94
C GLU A 166 20.22 4.33 8.05
N HIS A 167 18.93 4.14 8.34
CA HIS A 167 18.48 3.44 9.56
C HIS A 167 17.69 2.16 9.32
N GLU A 168 17.17 1.91 8.12
CA GLU A 168 16.53 0.63 7.83
C GLU A 168 17.57 -0.45 7.55
N HIS A 169 17.55 -1.53 8.33
CA HIS A 169 18.52 -2.63 8.21
C HIS A 169 18.21 -3.59 7.05
N SER A 170 16.95 -3.66 6.62
CA SER A 170 16.53 -4.52 5.52
C SER A 170 16.25 -3.70 4.27
N PRO A 171 16.84 -4.03 3.12
CA PRO A 171 16.55 -3.32 1.88
C PRO A 171 15.08 -3.53 1.48
N ARG A 172 14.42 -2.46 1.11
CA ARG A 172 13.00 -2.49 0.71
C ARG A 172 12.77 -3.21 -0.61
N LEU A 173 13.75 -3.24 -1.50
CA LEU A 173 13.64 -3.78 -2.86
C LEU A 173 12.41 -3.20 -3.59
N TYR A 174 11.39 -4.02 -3.91
CA TYR A 174 10.15 -3.55 -4.53
C TYR A 174 9.07 -3.12 -3.54
N TYR A 175 9.25 -3.39 -2.23
CA TYR A 175 8.37 -2.85 -1.21
C TYR A 175 8.40 -1.31 -1.21
N SER A 176 7.24 -0.69 -1.09
CA SER A 176 7.01 0.77 -1.22
C SER A 176 7.42 1.41 -2.54
N GLY A 177 7.74 0.61 -3.58
CA GLY A 177 7.78 1.06 -4.96
C GLY A 177 6.37 1.21 -5.55
N PHE A 178 6.26 1.18 -6.86
CA PHE A 178 4.95 1.11 -7.52
C PHE A 178 4.99 0.21 -8.76
N MET A 179 3.83 -0.31 -9.13
CA MET A 179 3.66 -1.16 -10.30
C MET A 179 2.24 -1.05 -10.87
N GLY A 180 2.09 -1.45 -12.10
CA GLY A 180 0.80 -1.52 -12.78
C GLY A 180 0.89 -1.16 -14.26
N PRO A 181 -0.20 -1.29 -15.02
CA PRO A 181 -0.23 -0.93 -16.42
C PRO A 181 -0.07 0.60 -16.60
N LEU A 182 0.85 1.00 -17.43
CA LEU A 182 1.06 2.37 -17.87
C LEU A 182 0.66 2.50 -19.35
N GLY A 183 -0.55 2.95 -19.59
CA GLY A 183 -1.10 3.15 -20.91
C GLY A 183 -0.90 4.59 -21.37
N LEU A 184 0.16 4.88 -22.13
CA LEU A 184 0.40 6.23 -22.63
C LEU A 184 -0.67 6.72 -23.62
N LEU A 185 -1.37 5.79 -24.27
CA LEU A 185 -2.46 6.06 -25.23
C LEU A 185 -3.80 5.47 -24.77
N GLY A 186 -3.91 5.04 -23.51
CA GLY A 186 -5.09 4.42 -22.94
C GLY A 186 -5.08 4.53 -21.43
N GLN A 187 -5.66 3.53 -20.76
CA GLN A 187 -5.80 3.55 -19.30
C GLN A 187 -4.47 3.29 -18.58
N THR A 188 -4.24 4.05 -17.55
CA THR A 188 -3.14 3.89 -16.61
C THR A 188 -3.70 3.52 -15.24
N HIS A 189 -3.12 2.50 -14.60
CA HIS A 189 -3.47 2.08 -13.24
C HIS A 189 -2.20 1.68 -12.50
N LEU A 190 -1.61 2.62 -11.74
CA LEU A 190 -0.40 2.40 -10.96
C LEU A 190 -0.73 2.33 -9.48
N TYR A 191 -0.18 1.33 -8.82
CA TYR A 191 -0.42 1.04 -7.41
C TYR A 191 0.89 1.06 -6.62
N VAL A 192 0.85 1.56 -5.39
CA VAL A 192 1.99 1.47 -4.46
C VAL A 192 2.18 0.01 -4.05
N SER A 193 3.40 -0.49 -4.12
CA SER A 193 3.73 -1.88 -3.81
C SER A 193 3.77 -2.10 -2.29
N LEU A 194 2.60 -2.35 -1.71
CA LEU A 194 2.38 -2.65 -0.30
C LEU A 194 1.81 -4.05 -0.12
N ARG A 195 1.80 -4.53 1.14
CA ARG A 195 1.29 -5.87 1.43
C ARG A 195 1.87 -6.88 0.44
N CYS A 196 3.18 -6.94 0.38
CA CYS A 196 3.89 -7.76 -0.59
C CYS A 196 4.89 -8.69 0.09
N MET A 197 5.25 -9.72 -0.64
CA MET A 197 6.34 -10.62 -0.28
C MET A 197 7.20 -10.96 -1.50
N GLN A 198 8.50 -11.10 -1.25
CA GLN A 198 9.40 -11.75 -2.19
C GLN A 198 9.38 -13.26 -1.91
N ILE A 199 9.35 -14.05 -2.97
CA ILE A 199 9.33 -15.51 -2.91
C ILE A 199 10.67 -15.99 -3.45
N ASP A 200 11.48 -16.60 -2.61
CA ASP A 200 12.70 -17.29 -3.04
C ASP A 200 12.57 -18.82 -2.91
N ASP A 201 13.64 -19.54 -3.06
CA ASP A 201 13.61 -21.00 -3.05
C ASP A 201 13.29 -21.60 -1.68
N GLN A 202 13.68 -20.91 -0.60
CA GLN A 202 13.60 -21.43 0.78
C GLN A 202 12.68 -20.60 1.69
N TYR A 203 12.47 -19.31 1.37
CA TYR A 203 11.78 -18.37 2.25
C TYR A 203 10.83 -17.47 1.51
N TYR A 204 9.82 -17.03 2.22
CA TYR A 204 9.03 -15.84 1.93
C TYR A 204 9.58 -14.68 2.73
N ARG A 205 9.86 -13.56 2.08
CA ARG A 205 10.25 -12.31 2.74
C ARG A 205 9.07 -11.35 2.68
N LEU A 206 8.39 -11.22 3.82
CA LEU A 206 7.19 -10.40 3.95
C LEU A 206 7.59 -9.00 4.40
N TYR A 207 6.98 -7.98 3.81
CA TYR A 207 7.28 -6.59 4.10
C TYR A 207 6.07 -5.86 4.68
N ALA A 208 6.32 -5.07 5.73
CA ALA A 208 5.36 -4.13 6.29
C ALA A 208 6.05 -2.90 6.86
N GLY A 209 5.31 -1.80 6.97
CA GLY A 209 5.78 -0.56 7.58
C GLY A 209 4.63 0.29 8.06
N GLY A 210 4.96 1.30 8.85
CA GLY A 210 4.04 2.28 9.40
C GLY A 210 4.66 3.68 9.41
N GLY A 211 3.81 4.70 9.46
CA GLY A 211 4.20 6.08 9.69
C GLY A 211 4.46 6.32 11.17
N LEU A 212 5.62 6.89 11.51
CA LEU A 212 5.93 7.28 12.89
C LEU A 212 5.56 8.74 13.08
N LEU A 213 4.73 9.01 14.07
CA LEU A 213 4.39 10.33 14.56
C LEU A 213 4.98 10.53 15.97
N ARG A 214 4.91 11.74 16.49
CA ARG A 214 5.43 12.07 17.81
C ARG A 214 4.79 11.24 18.94
N GLU A 215 3.52 10.90 18.77
CA GLU A 215 2.70 10.13 19.71
C GLU A 215 2.79 8.62 19.49
N SER A 216 3.58 8.15 18.50
CA SER A 216 3.77 6.74 18.24
C SER A 216 4.47 6.04 19.40
N THR A 217 3.99 4.85 19.75
CA THR A 217 4.66 3.97 20.70
C THR A 217 5.14 2.71 19.97
N GLU A 218 6.29 2.19 20.38
CA GLU A 218 6.89 1.00 19.76
C GLU A 218 5.89 -0.18 19.68
N SER A 219 5.18 -0.44 20.78
CA SER A 219 4.22 -1.55 20.86
C SER A 219 3.07 -1.40 19.85
N GLN A 220 2.51 -0.18 19.71
CA GLN A 220 1.42 0.09 18.76
C GLN A 220 1.88 -0.07 17.31
N GLU A 221 3.05 0.52 16.99
CA GLU A 221 3.60 0.44 15.62
C GLU A 221 3.98 -1.01 15.26
N TRP A 222 4.52 -1.76 16.22
CA TRP A 222 4.79 -3.18 16.04
C TRP A 222 3.51 -3.97 15.73
N GLN A 223 2.45 -3.78 16.53
CA GLN A 223 1.16 -4.45 16.33
C GLN A 223 0.53 -4.07 14.97
N GLU A 224 0.67 -2.82 14.55
CA GLU A 224 0.19 -2.37 13.25
C GLU A 224 0.92 -3.08 12.10
N THR A 225 2.26 -3.21 12.19
CA THR A 225 3.02 -3.95 11.18
C THR A 225 2.68 -5.44 11.18
N GLU A 226 2.47 -6.07 12.34
CA GLU A 226 1.96 -7.45 12.43
C GLU A 226 0.63 -7.62 11.69
N ALA A 227 -0.32 -6.72 11.95
CA ALA A 227 -1.62 -6.75 11.29
C ALA A 227 -1.53 -6.56 9.77
N LYS A 228 -0.55 -5.78 9.29
CA LYS A 228 -0.28 -5.61 7.85
C LYS A 228 0.36 -6.85 7.23
N LEU A 229 1.25 -7.54 7.93
CA LEU A 229 1.86 -8.80 7.47
C LEU A 229 0.84 -9.93 7.33
N GLU A 230 -0.22 -9.93 8.14
CA GLU A 230 -1.28 -10.94 8.09
C GLU A 230 -1.90 -11.08 6.68
N THR A 231 -1.90 -10.01 5.88
CA THR A 231 -2.38 -10.07 4.49
C THR A 231 -1.63 -11.13 3.68
N MET A 232 -0.31 -11.18 3.79
CA MET A 232 0.51 -12.19 3.10
C MET A 232 0.54 -13.52 3.84
N LYS A 233 0.61 -13.53 5.18
CA LYS A 233 0.58 -14.75 5.99
C LYS A 233 -0.65 -15.61 5.69
N ARG A 234 -1.81 -15.01 5.47
CA ARG A 234 -3.04 -15.73 5.10
C ARG A 234 -2.98 -16.37 3.70
N CYS A 235 -2.21 -15.80 2.79
CA CYS A 235 -1.98 -16.43 1.48
C CYS A 235 -1.12 -17.69 1.61
N ILE A 236 -0.14 -17.67 2.53
CA ILE A 236 0.78 -18.79 2.78
C ILE A 236 0.09 -19.91 3.58
N ALA A 237 -0.75 -19.56 4.57
CA ALA A 237 -1.39 -20.54 5.44
C ALA A 237 -2.22 -21.55 4.64
N THR A 238 -1.71 -22.76 4.48
CA THR A 238 -2.47 -23.90 3.98
C THR A 238 -3.63 -24.18 4.95
N LYS A 239 -4.86 -24.23 4.45
CA LYS A 239 -5.92 -24.92 5.20
C LYS A 239 -5.38 -26.33 5.48
N LYS A 240 -5.03 -26.64 6.73
CA LYS A 240 -5.00 -28.04 7.16
C LYS A 240 -6.41 -28.56 6.89
N THR A 241 -6.57 -29.25 5.81
CA THR A 241 -7.77 -30.04 5.55
C THR A 241 -7.76 -31.09 6.66
N SER A 242 -8.58 -30.88 7.67
CA SER A 242 -8.93 -31.95 8.60
C SER A 242 -9.67 -32.98 7.75
N ILE A 243 -8.92 -34.00 7.32
CA ILE A 243 -9.51 -35.25 6.87
C ILE A 243 -10.04 -35.89 8.14
N SER A 244 -11.34 -35.82 8.31
CA SER A 244 -12.12 -36.60 9.27
C SER A 244 -12.50 -37.93 8.62
#